data_f0f504709506cd577df45ff346466d71
#
_entry.id   f0f504709506cd577df45ff346466d71
#
_cell.length_a   1.000
_cell.length_b   1.000
_cell.length_c   1.000
_cell.angle_alpha   90.00
_cell.angle_beta   90.00
_cell.angle_gamma   90.00
#
_symmetry.space_group_name_H-M   'P 1'
#
loop_
_entity.id
_entity.type
_entity.pdbx_description
1 polymer ?
#
loop_
_entity_poly.entity_id
_entity_poly.type
_entity_poly.pdbx_seq_one_letter_code
_entity_poly.pdbx_strand_id
1 'polypeptide(L)'
;MRPEPFVFMRHGQTAANACGLICGRLDVPLDATGRAQARAAQGLLGATRWSCVAVSSALRARQTAQLALPEAALTPVHDLRERDWGELEGLPLAQQCDYLDTPPGGESWADFVGRVQGALDSLLAQFEQPLVIAHSGVWRAIHFALYGTPHGPRIGNTLPMLVAPVRAQAVPGQAADWQLLPYERVARASRPGIPLELDAIDD
;
A
#
# COMPACT_ATOMS: atom_id res chain seq x y z
N MET A 1 3.85 13.93 -3.52
CA MET A 1 3.04 12.88 -4.17
C MET A 1 2.04 13.53 -5.09
N ARG A 2 1.88 13.01 -6.31
CA ARG A 2 0.93 13.52 -7.31
C ARG A 2 -0.51 13.39 -6.78
N PRO A 3 -1.38 14.39 -7.02
CA PRO A 3 -2.76 14.38 -6.52
C PRO A 3 -3.69 13.53 -7.41
N GLU A 4 -3.35 12.26 -7.58
CA GLU A 4 -4.10 11.28 -8.36
C GLU A 4 -4.54 10.12 -7.46
N PRO A 5 -5.76 9.60 -7.62
CA PRO A 5 -6.27 8.51 -6.80
C PRO A 5 -5.59 7.18 -7.15
N PHE A 6 -5.41 6.33 -6.14
CA PHE A 6 -4.97 4.94 -6.31
C PHE A 6 -5.51 4.06 -5.19
N VAL A 7 -5.49 2.76 -5.40
CA VAL A 7 -5.84 1.80 -4.36
C VAL A 7 -4.57 1.16 -3.82
N PHE A 8 -4.40 1.18 -2.51
CA PHE A 8 -3.29 0.54 -1.82
C PHE A 8 -3.76 -0.70 -1.06
N MET A 9 -3.00 -1.79 -1.13
CA MET A 9 -3.24 -2.99 -0.34
C MET A 9 -1.94 -3.53 0.25
N ARG A 10 -1.96 -3.82 1.55
CA ARG A 10 -0.86 -4.54 2.21
C ARG A 10 -0.93 -6.02 1.85
N HIS A 11 0.22 -6.67 1.66
CA HIS A 11 0.32 -8.13 1.45
C HIS A 11 -0.38 -8.94 2.55
N GLY A 12 -0.71 -10.21 2.26
CA GLY A 12 -1.29 -11.16 3.20
C GLY A 12 -0.32 -11.52 4.35
N GLN A 13 -0.84 -12.15 5.39
CA GLN A 13 -0.05 -12.54 6.56
C GLN A 13 1.12 -13.45 6.21
N THR A 14 2.23 -13.27 6.92
CA THR A 14 3.40 -14.15 6.92
C THR A 14 3.62 -14.70 8.32
N ALA A 15 4.39 -15.78 8.46
CA ALA A 15 4.76 -16.31 9.78
C ALA A 15 5.46 -15.24 10.64
N ALA A 16 6.29 -14.37 10.05
CA ALA A 16 6.92 -13.26 10.76
C ALA A 16 5.88 -12.27 11.32
N ASN A 17 4.83 -11.94 10.55
CA ASN A 17 3.75 -11.10 11.06
C ASN A 17 2.98 -11.76 12.21
N ALA A 18 2.67 -13.05 12.08
CA ALA A 18 1.97 -13.81 13.12
C ALA A 18 2.77 -13.90 14.42
N CYS A 19 4.09 -14.01 14.31
CA CYS A 19 5.01 -14.05 15.47
C CYS A 19 5.39 -12.65 15.98
N GLY A 20 4.90 -11.57 15.39
CA GLY A 20 5.25 -10.21 15.81
C GLY A 20 6.73 -9.86 15.60
N LEU A 21 7.33 -10.30 14.49
CA LEU A 21 8.72 -10.04 14.16
C LEU A 21 8.84 -8.90 13.15
N ILE A 22 9.93 -8.15 13.26
CA ILE A 22 10.32 -7.12 12.29
C ILE A 22 10.75 -7.82 10.99
N CYS A 23 10.18 -7.43 9.87
CA CYS A 23 10.46 -8.06 8.59
C CYS A 23 10.43 -7.02 7.47
N GLY A 24 11.58 -6.57 7.03
CA GLY A 24 11.79 -5.67 5.91
C GLY A 24 12.28 -6.40 4.67
N ARG A 25 13.58 -6.59 4.58
CA ARG A 25 14.27 -7.22 3.45
C ARG A 25 14.21 -8.75 3.46
N LEU A 26 13.97 -9.35 4.62
CA LEU A 26 13.74 -10.79 4.69
C LEU A 26 12.61 -11.21 3.75
N ASP A 27 12.90 -12.08 2.80
CA ASP A 27 11.96 -12.44 1.73
C ASP A 27 11.15 -13.69 2.10
N VAL A 28 10.32 -13.56 3.12
CA VAL A 28 9.45 -14.61 3.65
C VAL A 28 8.18 -14.79 2.81
N PRO A 29 7.68 -16.03 2.65
CA PRO A 29 6.43 -16.31 1.95
C PRO A 29 5.20 -15.99 2.81
N LEU A 30 4.02 -15.97 2.18
CA LEU A 30 2.74 -16.01 2.88
C LEU A 30 2.58 -17.31 3.67
N ASP A 31 2.03 -17.20 4.87
CA ASP A 31 1.54 -18.37 5.62
C ASP A 31 0.18 -18.85 5.11
N ALA A 32 -0.43 -19.85 5.75
CA ALA A 32 -1.72 -20.38 5.35
C ALA A 32 -2.84 -19.33 5.44
N THR A 33 -2.82 -18.52 6.49
CA THR A 33 -3.76 -17.41 6.72
C THR A 33 -3.60 -16.33 5.64
N GLY A 34 -2.37 -15.92 5.33
CA GLY A 34 -2.11 -14.92 4.31
C GLY A 34 -2.54 -15.36 2.92
N ARG A 35 -2.36 -16.63 2.58
CA ARG A 35 -2.88 -17.20 1.33
C ARG A 35 -4.42 -17.19 1.28
N ALA A 36 -5.09 -17.52 2.39
CA ALA A 36 -6.54 -17.44 2.48
C ALA A 36 -7.05 -15.99 2.38
N GLN A 37 -6.39 -15.05 3.06
CA GLN A 37 -6.69 -13.63 2.97
C GLN A 37 -6.57 -13.10 1.53
N ALA A 38 -5.50 -13.46 0.83
CA ALA A 38 -5.29 -13.04 -0.56
C ALA A 38 -6.37 -13.58 -1.50
N ARG A 39 -6.78 -14.86 -1.35
CA ARG A 39 -7.90 -15.43 -2.13
C ARG A 39 -9.23 -14.75 -1.81
N ALA A 40 -9.49 -14.42 -0.54
CA ALA A 40 -10.71 -13.73 -0.14
C ALA A 40 -10.85 -12.33 -0.78
N ALA A 41 -9.72 -11.66 -1.05
CA ALA A 41 -9.72 -10.37 -1.74
C ALA A 41 -10.07 -10.47 -3.24
N GLN A 42 -10.04 -11.68 -3.84
CA GLN A 42 -10.26 -11.89 -5.27
C GLN A 42 -11.62 -11.37 -5.74
N GLY A 43 -12.69 -11.62 -4.98
CA GLY A 43 -14.04 -11.18 -5.37
C GLY A 43 -14.17 -9.66 -5.46
N LEU A 44 -13.54 -8.94 -4.52
CA LEU A 44 -13.56 -7.47 -4.49
C LEU A 44 -12.66 -6.86 -5.57
N LEU A 45 -11.43 -7.35 -5.69
CA LEU A 45 -10.44 -6.79 -6.61
C LEU A 45 -10.68 -7.21 -8.07
N GLY A 46 -11.16 -8.43 -8.30
CA GLY A 46 -11.45 -8.96 -9.63
C GLY A 46 -12.67 -8.33 -10.30
N ALA A 47 -13.52 -7.66 -9.55
CA ALA A 47 -14.65 -6.89 -10.09
C ALA A 47 -14.22 -5.56 -10.75
N THR A 48 -12.97 -5.14 -10.56
CA THR A 48 -12.43 -3.88 -11.07
C THR A 48 -11.41 -4.13 -12.17
N ARG A 49 -11.51 -3.39 -13.26
CA ARG A 49 -10.48 -3.37 -14.31
C ARG A 49 -9.40 -2.36 -13.94
N TRP A 50 -8.28 -2.86 -13.44
CA TRP A 50 -7.15 -2.03 -13.06
C TRP A 50 -6.36 -1.55 -14.27
N SER A 51 -5.99 -0.26 -14.30
CA SER A 51 -5.09 0.28 -15.33
C SER A 51 -3.67 -0.27 -15.19
N CYS A 52 -3.26 -0.58 -13.95
CA CYS A 52 -2.00 -1.23 -13.59
C CYS A 52 -2.16 -1.96 -12.26
N VAL A 53 -1.55 -3.13 -12.13
CA VAL A 53 -1.37 -3.82 -10.85
C VAL A 53 0.10 -3.76 -10.50
N ALA A 54 0.51 -2.68 -9.82
CA ALA A 54 1.86 -2.47 -9.34
C ALA A 54 2.11 -3.29 -8.07
N VAL A 55 3.17 -4.06 -8.04
CA VAL A 55 3.46 -4.97 -6.94
C VAL A 55 4.90 -4.84 -6.47
N SER A 56 5.10 -4.77 -5.15
CA SER A 56 6.44 -4.88 -4.57
C SER A 56 7.13 -6.15 -5.05
N SER A 57 8.42 -6.08 -5.35
CA SER A 57 9.21 -7.25 -5.79
C SER A 57 9.41 -8.32 -4.70
N ALA A 58 9.02 -8.07 -3.44
CA ALA A 58 9.09 -9.04 -2.35
C ALA A 58 8.12 -10.21 -2.57
N LEU A 59 8.56 -11.43 -2.21
CA LEU A 59 7.81 -12.68 -2.45
C LEU A 59 6.38 -12.63 -1.89
N ARG A 60 6.20 -12.17 -0.63
CA ARG A 60 4.89 -12.06 0.02
C ARG A 60 3.91 -11.16 -0.72
N ALA A 61 4.39 -10.05 -1.30
CA ALA A 61 3.55 -9.15 -2.08
C ALA A 61 3.18 -9.76 -3.44
N ARG A 62 4.13 -10.39 -4.12
CA ARG A 62 3.89 -11.09 -5.39
C ARG A 62 2.90 -12.25 -5.22
N GLN A 63 3.08 -13.07 -4.17
CA GLN A 63 2.14 -14.16 -3.86
C GLN A 63 0.74 -13.64 -3.54
N THR A 64 0.64 -12.50 -2.84
CA THR A 64 -0.64 -11.85 -2.59
C THR A 64 -1.32 -11.45 -3.90
N ALA A 65 -0.60 -10.76 -4.78
CA ALA A 65 -1.14 -10.34 -6.08
C ALA A 65 -1.58 -11.52 -6.95
N GLN A 66 -0.76 -12.56 -7.06
CA GLN A 66 -1.07 -13.76 -7.84
C GLN A 66 -2.33 -14.51 -7.34
N LEU A 67 -2.55 -14.53 -6.02
CA LEU A 67 -3.73 -15.19 -5.43
C LEU A 67 -4.97 -14.31 -5.48
N ALA A 68 -4.83 -13.00 -5.37
CA ALA A 68 -5.94 -12.06 -5.41
C ALA A 68 -6.39 -11.74 -6.85
N LEU A 69 -5.48 -11.77 -7.81
CA LEU A 69 -5.73 -11.41 -9.21
C LEU A 69 -4.96 -12.36 -10.15
N PRO A 70 -5.37 -13.65 -10.24
CA PRO A 70 -4.61 -14.67 -10.97
C PRO A 70 -4.43 -14.39 -12.47
N GLU A 71 -5.38 -13.66 -13.08
CA GLU A 71 -5.36 -13.35 -14.52
C GLU A 71 -4.74 -11.98 -14.83
N ALA A 72 -4.35 -11.20 -13.81
CA ALA A 72 -3.82 -9.86 -14.04
C ALA A 72 -2.33 -9.89 -14.42
N ALA A 73 -1.96 -9.03 -15.37
CA ALA A 73 -0.57 -8.71 -15.60
C ALA A 73 -0.02 -7.90 -14.43
N LEU A 74 1.01 -8.42 -13.76
CA LEU A 74 1.64 -7.77 -12.62
C LEU A 74 2.82 -6.92 -13.07
N THR A 75 2.93 -5.71 -12.56
CA THR A 75 4.07 -4.81 -12.77
C THR A 75 4.94 -4.78 -11.52
N PRO A 76 6.07 -5.51 -11.48
CA PRO A 76 6.96 -5.50 -10.33
C PRO A 76 7.64 -4.12 -10.18
N VAL A 77 7.59 -3.55 -8.96
CA VAL A 77 8.21 -2.27 -8.63
C VAL A 77 9.14 -2.46 -7.43
N HIS A 78 10.46 -2.35 -7.68
CA HIS A 78 11.48 -2.61 -6.67
C HIS A 78 11.40 -1.61 -5.51
N ASP A 79 11.20 -0.35 -5.83
CA ASP A 79 11.16 0.74 -4.84
C ASP A 79 9.91 0.74 -3.94
N LEU A 80 8.95 -0.16 -4.19
CA LEU A 80 7.84 -0.46 -3.29
C LEU A 80 8.16 -1.56 -2.26
N ARG A 81 9.43 -2.03 -2.16
CA ARG A 81 9.82 -2.97 -1.09
C ARG A 81 9.70 -2.32 0.28
N GLU A 82 9.51 -3.17 1.30
CA GLU A 82 9.49 -2.73 2.69
C GLU A 82 10.83 -2.06 3.06
N ARG A 83 10.80 -1.23 4.10
CA ARG A 83 11.99 -0.59 4.67
C ARG A 83 13.02 -1.65 5.06
N ASP A 84 14.27 -1.36 4.80
CA ASP A 84 15.37 -2.14 5.33
C ASP A 84 15.55 -1.82 6.82
N TRP A 85 15.30 -2.80 7.67
CA TRP A 85 15.43 -2.66 9.12
C TRP A 85 16.83 -3.08 9.63
N GLY A 86 17.75 -3.45 8.73
CA GLY A 86 19.14 -3.81 9.07
C GLY A 86 19.22 -4.87 10.16
N GLU A 87 19.97 -4.59 11.22
CA GLU A 87 20.18 -5.51 12.34
C GLU A 87 18.93 -5.79 13.18
N LEU A 88 17.85 -5.01 13.00
CA LEU A 88 16.58 -5.25 13.69
C LEU A 88 15.72 -6.32 13.02
N GLU A 89 16.06 -6.78 11.80
CA GLU A 89 15.28 -7.80 11.10
C GLU A 89 15.26 -9.13 11.86
N GLY A 90 14.07 -9.70 11.97
CA GLY A 90 13.86 -10.94 12.74
C GLY A 90 13.70 -10.76 14.24
N LEU A 91 13.95 -9.57 14.78
CA LEU A 91 13.70 -9.26 16.18
C LEU A 91 12.22 -8.99 16.46
N PRO A 92 11.77 -9.13 17.73
CA PRO A 92 10.41 -8.77 18.12
C PRO A 92 10.06 -7.31 17.80
N LEU A 93 8.83 -7.04 17.38
CA LEU A 93 8.33 -5.68 17.08
C LEU A 93 8.49 -4.70 18.25
N ALA A 94 8.54 -5.19 19.49
CA ALA A 94 8.79 -4.36 20.66
C ALA A 94 10.20 -3.73 20.68
N GLN A 95 11.12 -4.23 19.85
CA GLN A 95 12.49 -3.71 19.70
C GLN A 95 12.62 -2.80 18.46
N GLN A 96 11.53 -2.55 17.73
CA GLN A 96 11.57 -1.64 16.61
C GLN A 96 11.83 -0.21 17.10
N CYS A 97 12.84 0.45 16.51
CA CYS A 97 13.04 1.87 16.74
C CYS A 97 11.90 2.71 16.13
N ASP A 98 11.84 4.00 16.47
CA ASP A 98 10.89 4.90 15.83
C ASP A 98 11.10 4.94 14.30
N TYR A 99 10.03 5.24 13.57
CA TYR A 99 10.12 5.33 12.10
C TYR A 99 11.08 6.42 11.63
N LEU A 100 11.20 7.51 12.39
CA LEU A 100 12.07 8.63 12.03
C LEU A 100 13.55 8.34 12.30
N ASP A 101 13.84 7.34 13.14
CA ASP A 101 15.20 6.90 13.41
C ASP A 101 15.74 6.00 12.28
N THR A 102 17.07 5.96 12.15
CA THR A 102 17.74 5.02 11.22
C THR A 102 18.15 3.76 11.98
N PRO A 103 17.61 2.57 11.63
CA PRO A 103 18.02 1.33 12.28
C PRO A 103 19.49 1.01 11.94
N PRO A 104 20.25 0.38 12.87
CA PRO A 104 21.63 -0.01 12.60
C PRO A 104 21.73 -0.89 11.35
N GLY A 105 22.60 -0.53 10.41
CA GLY A 105 22.75 -1.24 9.14
C GLY A 105 21.56 -1.21 8.21
N GLY A 106 20.55 -0.42 8.53
CA GLY A 106 19.31 -0.32 7.76
C GLY A 106 19.15 0.98 6.98
N GLU A 107 17.97 1.20 6.42
CA GLU A 107 17.62 2.33 5.56
C GLU A 107 17.13 3.52 6.40
N SER A 108 17.60 4.73 6.09
CA SER A 108 17.06 5.94 6.71
C SER A 108 15.58 6.16 6.35
N TRP A 109 14.85 6.88 7.21
CA TRP A 109 13.45 7.22 6.89
C TRP A 109 13.34 8.08 5.63
N ALA A 110 14.26 9.02 5.46
CA ALA A 110 14.27 9.93 4.30
C ALA A 110 14.49 9.18 2.97
N ASP A 111 15.45 8.24 2.93
CA ASP A 111 15.72 7.42 1.74
C ASP A 111 14.54 6.50 1.43
N PHE A 112 13.96 5.87 2.45
CA PHE A 112 12.79 5.02 2.32
C PHE A 112 11.60 5.79 1.73
N VAL A 113 11.25 6.94 2.32
CA VAL A 113 10.15 7.79 1.85
C VAL A 113 10.44 8.31 0.44
N GLY A 114 11.66 8.74 0.18
CA GLY A 114 12.07 9.27 -1.13
C GLY A 114 11.87 8.27 -2.27
N ARG A 115 12.34 7.00 -2.09
CA ARG A 115 12.14 5.97 -3.12
C ARG A 115 10.69 5.55 -3.29
N VAL A 116 9.91 5.43 -2.18
CA VAL A 116 8.49 5.10 -2.23
C VAL A 116 7.70 6.18 -2.96
N GLN A 117 7.93 7.46 -2.63
CA GLN A 117 7.26 8.59 -3.31
C GLN A 117 7.63 8.66 -4.79
N GLY A 118 8.91 8.49 -5.13
CA GLY A 118 9.35 8.47 -6.52
C GLY A 118 8.69 7.35 -7.34
N ALA A 119 8.55 6.16 -6.75
CA ALA A 119 7.85 5.04 -7.38
C ALA A 119 6.36 5.34 -7.58
N LEU A 120 5.68 5.88 -6.56
CA LEU A 120 4.26 6.24 -6.65
C LEU A 120 4.03 7.36 -7.67
N ASP A 121 4.84 8.43 -7.65
CA ASP A 121 4.72 9.52 -8.61
C ASP A 121 4.92 9.05 -10.06
N SER A 122 5.83 8.10 -10.28
CA SER A 122 6.07 7.49 -11.59
C SER A 122 4.87 6.65 -12.05
N LEU A 123 4.25 5.89 -11.15
CA LEU A 123 3.04 5.11 -11.44
C LEU A 123 1.85 6.02 -11.74
N LEU A 124 1.61 7.02 -10.88
CA LEU A 124 0.49 7.97 -11.02
C LEU A 124 0.63 8.92 -12.22
N ALA A 125 1.83 9.04 -12.79
CA ALA A 125 2.05 9.75 -14.04
C ALA A 125 1.61 8.95 -15.28
N GLN A 126 1.54 7.62 -15.17
CA GLN A 126 1.35 6.71 -16.29
C GLN A 126 -0.01 6.01 -16.27
N PHE A 127 -0.60 5.81 -15.09
CA PHE A 127 -1.77 4.98 -14.90
C PHE A 127 -2.85 5.69 -14.08
N GLU A 128 -4.09 5.62 -14.54
CA GLU A 128 -5.26 6.10 -13.81
C GLU A 128 -5.69 5.05 -12.78
N GLN A 129 -5.81 5.42 -11.52
CA GLN A 129 -6.25 4.55 -10.42
C GLN A 129 -5.56 3.17 -10.38
N PRO A 130 -4.23 3.09 -10.34
CA PRO A 130 -3.54 1.81 -10.23
C PRO A 130 -3.83 1.13 -8.89
N LEU A 131 -3.78 -0.22 -8.87
CA LEU A 131 -3.72 -0.98 -7.63
C LEU A 131 -2.25 -1.17 -7.24
N VAL A 132 -1.90 -0.81 -6.01
CA VAL A 132 -0.54 -0.94 -5.45
C VAL A 132 -0.57 -1.98 -4.33
N ILE A 133 0.16 -3.08 -4.50
CA ILE A 133 0.26 -4.14 -3.48
C ILE A 133 1.68 -4.12 -2.88
N ALA A 134 1.77 -3.74 -1.61
CA ALA A 134 3.05 -3.56 -0.94
C ALA A 134 3.00 -3.86 0.57
N HIS A 135 3.56 -3.02 1.42
CA HIS A 135 3.91 -3.30 2.81
C HIS A 135 3.38 -2.25 3.79
N SER A 136 3.45 -2.59 5.08
CA SER A 136 3.04 -1.69 6.17
C SER A 136 3.88 -0.41 6.24
N GLY A 137 5.20 -0.49 6.04
CA GLY A 137 6.07 0.69 6.02
C GLY A 137 5.78 1.57 4.80
N VAL A 138 5.49 1.00 3.63
CA VAL A 138 5.06 1.77 2.45
C VAL A 138 3.79 2.56 2.75
N TRP A 139 2.81 1.97 3.46
CA TRP A 139 1.64 2.69 3.95
C TRP A 139 2.01 3.86 4.88
N ARG A 140 3.01 3.66 5.76
CA ARG A 140 3.53 4.73 6.63
C ARG A 140 4.20 5.85 5.82
N ALA A 141 4.93 5.52 4.76
CA ALA A 141 5.52 6.49 3.86
C ALA A 141 4.46 7.30 3.09
N ILE A 142 3.37 6.64 2.64
CA ILE A 142 2.20 7.31 2.06
C ILE A 142 1.60 8.27 3.09
N HIS A 143 1.29 7.79 4.30
CA HIS A 143 0.71 8.62 5.35
C HIS A 143 1.61 9.83 5.70
N PHE A 144 2.91 9.63 5.76
CA PHE A 144 3.87 10.71 5.97
C PHE A 144 3.83 11.74 4.84
N ALA A 145 3.74 11.29 3.59
CA ALA A 145 3.65 12.19 2.43
C ALA A 145 2.37 13.04 2.41
N LEU A 146 1.27 12.52 2.98
CA LEU A 146 -0.04 13.19 3.01
C LEU A 146 -0.20 14.11 4.23
N TYR A 147 0.29 13.67 5.39
CA TYR A 147 -0.03 14.29 6.67
C TYR A 147 1.19 14.72 7.49
N GLY A 148 2.41 14.56 6.97
CA GLY A 148 3.65 14.95 7.63
C GLY A 148 4.07 14.07 8.82
N THR A 149 3.39 12.94 9.05
CA THR A 149 3.69 12.01 10.14
C THR A 149 3.56 10.54 9.71
N PRO A 150 4.47 9.63 10.11
CA PRO A 150 4.31 8.19 9.87
C PRO A 150 3.30 7.55 10.81
N HIS A 151 2.92 8.25 11.89
CA HIS A 151 2.06 7.72 12.96
C HIS A 151 0.58 7.91 12.61
N GLY A 152 0.03 7.00 11.81
CA GLY A 152 -1.38 6.95 11.44
C GLY A 152 -2.01 5.59 11.70
N PRO A 153 -3.25 5.37 11.29
CA PRO A 153 -3.92 4.07 11.41
C PRO A 153 -3.11 2.95 10.78
N ARG A 154 -3.06 1.79 11.44
CA ARG A 154 -2.42 0.60 10.86
C ARG A 154 -3.29 0.03 9.76
N ILE A 155 -2.68 -0.35 8.65
CA ILE A 155 -3.37 -1.08 7.60
C ILE A 155 -3.33 -2.59 7.88
N GLY A 156 -4.50 -3.24 7.80
CA GLY A 156 -4.61 -4.70 7.90
C GLY A 156 -4.06 -5.41 6.65
N ASN A 157 -3.76 -6.70 6.79
CA ASN A 157 -3.36 -7.52 5.64
C ASN A 157 -4.53 -7.65 4.66
N THR A 158 -4.28 -7.49 3.37
CA THR A 158 -5.23 -7.64 2.25
C THR A 158 -6.52 -6.81 2.36
N LEU A 159 -6.48 -5.74 3.13
CA LEU A 159 -7.57 -4.74 3.17
C LEU A 159 -7.22 -3.60 2.22
N PRO A 160 -7.85 -3.52 1.04
CA PRO A 160 -7.56 -2.45 0.10
C PRO A 160 -8.16 -1.13 0.57
N MET A 161 -7.39 -0.06 0.42
CA MET A 161 -7.74 1.30 0.77
C MET A 161 -7.65 2.19 -0.47
N LEU A 162 -8.69 2.97 -0.74
CA LEU A 162 -8.61 4.07 -1.69
C LEU A 162 -7.85 5.22 -1.02
N VAL A 163 -6.85 5.73 -1.72
CA VAL A 163 -6.10 6.95 -1.41
C VAL A 163 -6.46 7.96 -2.48
N ALA A 164 -7.19 9.00 -2.14
CA ALA A 164 -7.68 9.96 -3.12
C ALA A 164 -7.59 11.40 -2.61
N PRO A 165 -7.25 12.37 -3.49
CA PRO A 165 -7.37 13.77 -3.14
C PRO A 165 -8.85 14.14 -2.97
N VAL A 166 -9.17 14.95 -1.95
CA VAL A 166 -10.48 15.55 -1.82
C VAL A 166 -10.61 16.64 -2.89
N ARG A 167 -11.58 16.51 -3.78
CA ARG A 167 -11.88 17.52 -4.82
C ARG A 167 -12.61 18.71 -4.20
N ALA A 168 -12.07 19.33 -3.17
CA ALA A 168 -12.47 20.69 -2.81
C ALA A 168 -11.70 21.63 -3.72
N GLN A 169 -12.39 22.60 -4.37
CA GLN A 169 -11.88 23.62 -5.28
C GLN A 169 -10.38 23.89 -5.08
N ALA A 170 -9.56 23.33 -5.98
CA ALA A 170 -8.11 23.47 -5.85
C ALA A 170 -7.75 24.95 -5.84
N VAL A 171 -7.43 25.47 -4.68
CA VAL A 171 -6.88 26.81 -4.55
C VAL A 171 -5.42 26.73 -5.02
N PRO A 172 -5.04 27.46 -6.07
CA PRO A 172 -3.68 27.41 -6.55
C PRO A 172 -2.69 27.70 -5.42
N GLY A 173 -1.76 26.77 -5.14
CA GLY A 173 -0.75 26.90 -4.11
C GLY A 173 -1.06 26.27 -2.75
N GLN A 174 -2.26 25.69 -2.54
CA GLN A 174 -2.53 24.84 -1.36
C GLN A 174 -2.26 23.37 -1.66
N ALA A 175 -1.75 22.65 -0.65
CA ALA A 175 -1.64 21.19 -0.72
C ALA A 175 -3.04 20.58 -0.83
N ALA A 176 -3.19 19.54 -1.63
CA ALA A 176 -4.46 18.82 -1.73
C ALA A 176 -4.77 18.14 -0.39
N ASP A 177 -6.00 18.29 0.09
CA ASP A 177 -6.53 17.45 1.16
C ASP A 177 -6.71 16.03 0.64
N TRP A 178 -6.50 15.03 1.51
CA TRP A 178 -6.55 13.64 1.14
C TRP A 178 -7.53 12.86 2.01
N GLN A 179 -8.16 11.87 1.41
CA GLN A 179 -9.02 10.91 2.10
C GLN A 179 -8.50 9.48 1.94
N LEU A 180 -8.61 8.71 3.02
CA LEU A 180 -8.25 7.31 3.08
C LEU A 180 -9.52 6.52 3.38
N LEU A 181 -10.06 5.81 2.40
CA LEU A 181 -11.34 5.11 2.52
C LEU A 181 -11.18 3.60 2.31
N PRO A 182 -11.88 2.75 3.07
CA PRO A 182 -11.96 1.33 2.73
C PRO A 182 -12.51 1.16 1.31
N TYR A 183 -11.74 0.52 0.42
CA TYR A 183 -12.11 0.35 -0.98
C TYR A 183 -13.44 -0.40 -1.16
N GLU A 184 -13.78 -1.31 -0.26
CA GLU A 184 -15.04 -2.03 -0.27
C GLU A 184 -16.25 -1.10 -0.23
N ARG A 185 -16.20 -0.01 0.54
CA ARG A 185 -17.28 0.98 0.59
C ARG A 185 -17.46 1.69 -0.76
N VAL A 186 -16.34 2.06 -1.37
CA VAL A 186 -16.31 2.74 -2.66
C VAL A 186 -16.79 1.83 -3.78
N ALA A 187 -16.29 0.59 -3.83
CA ALA A 187 -16.67 -0.39 -4.84
C ALA A 187 -18.15 -0.78 -4.78
N ARG A 188 -18.76 -0.77 -3.57
CA ARG A 188 -20.21 -1.02 -3.42
C ARG A 188 -21.07 0.18 -3.85
N ALA A 189 -20.58 1.41 -3.66
CA ALA A 189 -21.28 2.63 -4.07
C ALA A 189 -21.21 2.86 -5.57
N SER A 190 -20.18 2.33 -6.24
CA SER A 190 -19.98 2.47 -7.69
C SER A 190 -20.72 1.35 -8.44
N ARG A 191 -21.61 1.70 -9.37
CA ARG A 191 -22.23 0.72 -10.28
C ARG A 191 -21.15 0.14 -11.20
N PRO A 192 -21.19 -1.15 -11.58
CA PRO A 192 -20.26 -1.74 -12.53
C PRO A 192 -20.20 -0.93 -13.83
N GLY A 193 -19.03 -0.42 -14.20
CA GLY A 193 -18.80 0.30 -15.45
C GLY A 193 -18.90 1.83 -15.41
N ILE A 194 -19.10 2.44 -14.24
CA ILE A 194 -19.04 3.89 -14.05
C ILE A 194 -17.73 4.24 -13.33
N PRO A 195 -16.98 5.25 -13.79
CA PRO A 195 -15.83 5.77 -13.03
C PRO A 195 -16.27 6.17 -11.62
N LEU A 196 -15.39 5.96 -10.63
CA LEU A 196 -15.60 6.36 -9.24
C LEU A 196 -15.96 7.86 -9.18
N GLU A 197 -17.24 8.20 -9.01
CA GLU A 197 -17.65 9.55 -8.63
C GLU A 197 -17.38 9.67 -7.13
N LEU A 198 -16.27 10.35 -6.79
CA LEU A 198 -15.82 10.56 -5.43
C LEU A 198 -16.75 11.48 -4.61
N ASP A 199 -17.68 12.16 -5.29
CA ASP A 199 -18.60 13.13 -4.70
C ASP A 199 -19.84 12.51 -4.02
N ALA A 200 -20.01 11.17 -4.07
CA ALA A 200 -21.21 10.49 -3.56
C ALA A 200 -21.05 9.84 -2.16
N ILE A 201 -20.02 10.23 -1.39
CA ILE A 201 -19.68 9.56 -0.10
C ILE A 201 -19.83 10.50 1.12
N ASP A 202 -20.55 11.60 0.97
CA ASP A 202 -21.01 12.39 2.11
C ASP A 202 -22.44 11.93 2.49
N ASP A 203 -22.51 10.94 3.42
CA ASP A 203 -23.53 10.76 4.46
C ASP A 203 -23.15 9.60 5.39
#